data_ff2eca915a49e745607e2d33f7f9b858
#
_entry.id   ff2eca915a49e745607e2d33f7f9b858
#
_cell.length_a   1.000
_cell.length_b   1.000
_cell.length_c   1.000
_cell.angle_alpha   90.00
_cell.angle_beta   90.00
_cell.angle_gamma   90.00
#
_symmetry.space_group_name_H-M   'P 1'
#
loop_
_entity.id
_entity.type
_entity.pdbx_description
1 polymer ?
#
loop_
_entity_poly.entity_id
_entity_poly.type
_entity_poly.pdbx_seq_one_letter_code
_entity_poly.pdbx_strand_id
1 'polypeptide(L)'
;EKLIIEAQIITEPEAEVERVMQVCNACRYCEGFCAVFPAMTQRLAFGKADINYLANLCHNCGACLHACQYAPPHEFAINVPKAMAEVRLETYQHYAQPAAFGSLYRRAGMTTVLALVGGLIVFLLLAMGLKGSLRHPPLAGDFYQIFPHNLLAWMFGSVFVLAIGLLMSGVIRFWREISPGQPQPIDIAKASHDALTLKYLDGGHGKGCNEADDAFTLLRRRFHHCTFYGFMLCFAATVVATGYHYIAGQEAPYPFFSLPVLLGTLG
;
A
#
# COMPACT_ATOMS: atom_id res chain seq x y z
N GLU A 1 -16.18 -17.32 35.74
CA GLU A 1 -15.73 -17.29 34.35
C GLU A 1 -16.74 -16.48 33.54
N LYS A 2 -16.56 -15.15 33.56
CA LYS A 2 -17.41 -14.26 32.79
C LYS A 2 -16.95 -14.31 31.33
N LEU A 3 -17.66 -15.06 30.50
CA LEU A 3 -17.73 -14.82 29.06
C LEU A 3 -18.38 -13.45 28.87
N ILE A 4 -17.56 -12.39 28.91
CA ILE A 4 -17.93 -11.11 28.33
C ILE A 4 -17.71 -11.30 26.84
N ILE A 5 -18.75 -11.78 26.15
CA ILE A 5 -18.90 -11.53 24.74
C ILE A 5 -19.14 -10.02 24.68
N GLU A 6 -18.08 -9.22 24.58
CA GLU A 6 -18.19 -7.87 24.03
C GLU A 6 -18.75 -8.08 22.63
N ALA A 7 -20.04 -7.84 22.50
CA ALA A 7 -20.67 -7.70 21.20
C ALA A 7 -19.91 -6.56 20.50
N GLN A 8 -18.90 -6.90 19.70
CA GLN A 8 -18.15 -5.92 18.91
C GLN A 8 -19.19 -5.26 18.01
N ILE A 9 -19.42 -3.98 18.21
CA ILE A 9 -20.35 -3.21 17.39
C ILE A 9 -19.79 -3.28 15.96
N ILE A 10 -20.52 -3.98 15.09
CA ILE A 10 -20.21 -4.07 13.66
C ILE A 10 -20.74 -2.81 13.00
N THR A 11 -19.90 -2.12 12.23
CA THR A 11 -20.32 -0.93 11.46
C THR A 11 -21.17 -1.32 10.26
N GLU A 12 -21.87 -0.36 9.65
CA GLU A 12 -22.69 -0.61 8.45
C GLU A 12 -21.83 -1.21 7.29
N PRO A 13 -20.62 -0.70 6.96
CA PRO A 13 -19.74 -1.33 5.98
C PRO A 13 -19.29 -2.74 6.37
N GLU A 14 -19.01 -2.99 7.63
CA GLU A 14 -18.64 -4.32 8.12
C GLU A 14 -19.81 -5.31 7.97
N ALA A 15 -21.03 -4.91 8.29
CA ALA A 15 -22.23 -5.74 8.11
C ALA A 15 -22.49 -6.05 6.63
N GLU A 16 -22.21 -5.10 5.72
CA GLU A 16 -22.33 -5.36 4.29
C GLU A 16 -21.27 -6.35 3.81
N VAL A 17 -20.02 -6.27 4.28
CA VAL A 17 -19.00 -7.29 3.97
C VAL A 17 -19.42 -8.66 4.50
N GLU A 18 -19.94 -8.75 5.72
CA GLU A 18 -20.46 -10.01 6.27
C GLU A 18 -21.51 -10.63 5.35
N ARG A 19 -22.54 -9.85 4.97
CA ARG A 19 -23.62 -10.27 4.07
C ARG A 19 -23.07 -10.76 2.73
N VAL A 20 -22.19 -9.98 2.12
CA VAL A 20 -21.57 -10.29 0.83
C VAL A 20 -20.74 -11.58 0.93
N MET A 21 -19.94 -11.73 1.97
CA MET A 21 -19.11 -12.93 2.17
C MET A 21 -19.93 -14.18 2.46
N GLN A 22 -21.06 -14.08 3.13
CA GLN A 22 -21.99 -15.21 3.31
C GLN A 22 -22.53 -15.72 1.96
N VAL A 23 -22.96 -14.83 1.09
CA VAL A 23 -23.42 -15.18 -0.27
C VAL A 23 -22.28 -15.77 -1.11
N CYS A 24 -21.11 -15.15 -1.08
CA CYS A 24 -19.93 -15.62 -1.80
C CYS A 24 -19.47 -17.00 -1.30
N ASN A 25 -19.53 -17.27 0.01
CA ASN A 25 -19.16 -18.56 0.59
C ASN A 25 -20.13 -19.68 0.20
N ALA A 26 -21.40 -19.37 -0.03
CA ALA A 26 -22.37 -20.31 -0.57
C ALA A 26 -22.13 -20.56 -2.07
N CYS A 27 -21.79 -19.56 -2.85
CA CYS A 27 -21.61 -19.63 -4.29
C CYS A 27 -20.25 -20.22 -4.71
N ARG A 28 -19.14 -19.76 -4.11
CA ARG A 28 -17.73 -20.18 -4.35
C ARG A 28 -17.22 -20.09 -5.78
N TYR A 29 -17.95 -19.47 -6.70
CA TYR A 29 -17.52 -19.35 -8.11
C TYR A 29 -16.14 -18.68 -8.26
N CYS A 30 -15.84 -17.68 -7.43
CA CYS A 30 -14.60 -16.92 -7.48
C CYS A 30 -13.46 -17.51 -6.61
N GLU A 31 -13.57 -18.76 -6.10
CA GLU A 31 -12.60 -19.33 -5.14
C GLU A 31 -11.15 -19.29 -5.65
N GLY A 32 -10.95 -19.44 -6.94
CA GLY A 32 -9.62 -19.38 -7.57
C GLY A 32 -9.12 -17.99 -7.95
N PHE A 33 -9.92 -16.91 -7.82
CA PHE A 33 -9.57 -15.61 -8.43
C PHE A 33 -8.47 -14.84 -7.70
N CYS A 34 -8.48 -14.85 -6.36
CA CYS A 34 -7.49 -14.13 -5.56
C CYS A 34 -7.40 -14.70 -4.15
N ALA A 35 -6.54 -14.12 -3.29
CA ALA A 35 -6.31 -14.57 -1.92
C ALA A 35 -7.54 -14.46 -0.99
N VAL A 36 -8.49 -13.57 -1.30
CA VAL A 36 -9.69 -13.33 -0.45
C VAL A 36 -10.56 -14.57 -0.37
N PHE A 37 -10.86 -15.22 -1.47
CA PHE A 37 -11.83 -16.30 -1.50
C PHE A 37 -11.34 -17.59 -0.80
N PRO A 38 -10.11 -18.08 -1.00
CA PRO A 38 -9.59 -19.18 -0.20
C PRO A 38 -9.54 -18.87 1.30
N ALA A 39 -9.24 -17.61 1.66
CA ALA A 39 -9.27 -17.19 3.06
C ALA A 39 -10.71 -17.15 3.62
N MET A 40 -11.68 -16.73 2.82
CA MET A 40 -13.10 -16.73 3.15
C MET A 40 -13.63 -18.14 3.40
N THR A 41 -13.31 -19.10 2.53
CA THR A 41 -13.85 -20.48 2.62
C THR A 41 -13.40 -21.25 3.86
N GLN A 42 -12.37 -20.77 4.54
CA GLN A 42 -11.93 -21.32 5.83
C GLN A 42 -12.80 -20.88 7.01
N ARG A 43 -13.80 -20.04 6.79
CA ARG A 43 -14.64 -19.43 7.82
C ARG A 43 -16.11 -19.75 7.58
N LEU A 44 -16.81 -20.12 8.65
CA LEU A 44 -18.26 -20.34 8.61
C LEU A 44 -19.06 -19.09 9.03
N ALA A 45 -18.45 -18.25 9.84
CA ALA A 45 -18.99 -16.97 10.29
C ALA A 45 -17.89 -15.91 10.20
N PHE A 46 -18.29 -14.66 10.04
CA PHE A 46 -17.37 -13.55 9.81
C PHE A 46 -17.47 -12.56 10.96
N GLY A 47 -16.56 -12.68 11.93
CA GLY A 47 -16.41 -11.69 12.98
C GLY A 47 -15.68 -10.43 12.48
N LYS A 48 -15.68 -9.37 13.27
CA LYS A 48 -15.02 -8.09 12.94
C LYS A 48 -13.55 -8.26 12.49
N ALA A 49 -12.79 -9.07 13.19
CA ALA A 49 -11.39 -9.34 12.84
C ALA A 49 -11.24 -10.02 11.47
N ASP A 50 -12.14 -10.97 11.15
CA ASP A 50 -12.15 -11.65 9.85
C ASP A 50 -12.55 -10.70 8.73
N ILE A 51 -13.54 -9.86 8.95
CA ILE A 51 -14.00 -8.83 8.00
C ILE A 51 -12.84 -7.86 7.69
N ASN A 52 -12.18 -7.35 8.73
CA ASN A 52 -11.04 -6.46 8.59
C ASN A 52 -9.86 -7.13 7.85
N TYR A 53 -9.60 -8.39 8.16
CA TYR A 53 -8.58 -9.19 7.47
C TYR A 53 -8.90 -9.36 5.98
N LEU A 54 -10.11 -9.84 5.63
CA LEU A 54 -10.52 -10.06 4.26
C LEU A 54 -10.55 -8.76 3.44
N ALA A 55 -11.02 -7.66 4.05
CA ALA A 55 -11.05 -6.35 3.40
C ALA A 55 -9.64 -5.85 3.04
N ASN A 56 -8.65 -6.04 3.93
CA ASN A 56 -7.27 -5.64 3.67
C ASN A 56 -6.50 -6.62 2.75
N LEU A 57 -7.01 -7.84 2.58
CA LEU A 57 -6.47 -8.80 1.61
C LEU A 57 -6.94 -8.50 0.17
N CYS A 58 -8.02 -7.73 0.00
CA CYS A 58 -8.60 -7.44 -1.31
C CYS A 58 -7.77 -6.42 -2.10
N HIS A 59 -7.36 -6.77 -3.32
CA HIS A 59 -6.61 -5.89 -4.25
C HIS A 59 -7.48 -4.86 -4.99
N ASN A 60 -8.81 -4.91 -4.83
CA ASN A 60 -9.75 -4.03 -5.52
C ASN A 60 -9.64 -4.10 -7.06
N CYS A 61 -9.26 -5.23 -7.62
CA CYS A 61 -9.03 -5.39 -9.06
C CYS A 61 -10.33 -5.50 -9.90
N GLY A 62 -11.49 -5.75 -9.26
CA GLY A 62 -12.78 -5.83 -9.93
C GLY A 62 -13.09 -7.15 -10.66
N ALA A 63 -12.14 -8.09 -10.81
CA ALA A 63 -12.35 -9.33 -11.54
C ALA A 63 -13.54 -10.17 -11.03
N CYS A 64 -13.70 -10.26 -9.70
CA CYS A 64 -14.83 -10.95 -9.08
C CYS A 64 -16.17 -10.26 -9.31
N LEU A 65 -16.20 -8.93 -9.46
CA LEU A 65 -17.43 -8.19 -9.81
C LEU A 65 -17.82 -8.42 -11.25
N HIS A 66 -16.85 -8.37 -12.18
CA HIS A 66 -17.07 -8.62 -13.59
C HIS A 66 -17.67 -10.01 -13.85
N ALA A 67 -17.14 -11.04 -13.18
CA ALA A 67 -17.58 -12.42 -13.34
C ALA A 67 -18.82 -12.81 -12.49
N CYS A 68 -19.34 -11.90 -11.65
CA CYS A 68 -20.35 -12.22 -10.65
C CYS A 68 -21.76 -12.28 -11.24
N GLN A 69 -22.40 -13.45 -11.20
CA GLN A 69 -23.80 -13.62 -11.59
C GLN A 69 -24.81 -12.91 -10.66
N TYR A 70 -24.37 -12.55 -9.43
CA TYR A 70 -25.20 -11.87 -8.43
C TYR A 70 -24.88 -10.36 -8.32
N ALA A 71 -24.06 -9.84 -9.24
CA ALA A 71 -23.80 -8.40 -9.32
C ALA A 71 -25.07 -7.62 -9.76
N PRO A 72 -25.17 -6.32 -9.46
CA PRO A 72 -26.28 -5.52 -9.97
C PRO A 72 -26.45 -5.66 -11.48
N PRO A 73 -27.67 -5.82 -12.01
CA PRO A 73 -28.98 -5.53 -11.38
C PRO A 73 -29.64 -6.69 -10.62
N HIS A 74 -28.91 -7.76 -10.30
CA HIS A 74 -29.45 -8.86 -9.50
C HIS A 74 -29.91 -8.40 -8.12
N GLU A 75 -30.97 -9.01 -7.55
CA GLU A 75 -31.54 -8.63 -6.25
C GLU A 75 -30.55 -8.68 -5.10
N PHE A 76 -29.57 -9.58 -5.13
CA PHE A 76 -28.51 -9.65 -4.11
C PHE A 76 -27.50 -8.50 -4.21
N ALA A 77 -27.41 -7.85 -5.37
CA ALA A 77 -26.57 -6.67 -5.62
C ALA A 77 -25.12 -6.80 -5.08
N ILE A 78 -24.51 -7.98 -5.28
CA ILE A 78 -23.19 -8.29 -4.74
C ILE A 78 -22.11 -7.41 -5.38
N ASN A 79 -21.41 -6.64 -4.58
CA ASN A 79 -20.28 -5.81 -5.01
C ASN A 79 -19.12 -5.94 -4.02
N VAL A 80 -18.36 -7.05 -4.13
CA VAL A 80 -17.22 -7.33 -3.25
C VAL A 80 -16.19 -6.19 -3.22
N PRO A 81 -15.71 -5.65 -4.36
CA PRO A 81 -14.70 -4.59 -4.34
C PRO A 81 -15.14 -3.34 -3.58
N LYS A 82 -16.40 -2.93 -3.76
CA LYS A 82 -16.96 -1.75 -3.08
C LYS A 82 -17.03 -1.98 -1.57
N ALA A 83 -17.68 -3.06 -1.13
CA ALA A 83 -17.83 -3.38 0.28
C ALA A 83 -16.46 -3.48 0.98
N MET A 84 -15.48 -4.17 0.38
CA MET A 84 -14.13 -4.27 0.92
C MET A 84 -13.40 -2.92 0.97
N ALA A 85 -13.61 -2.03 0.00
CA ALA A 85 -13.00 -0.72 -0.02
C ALA A 85 -13.52 0.20 1.09
N GLU A 86 -14.82 0.13 1.39
CA GLU A 86 -15.45 0.89 2.46
C GLU A 86 -14.90 0.48 3.84
N VAL A 87 -14.80 -0.82 4.12
CA VAL A 87 -14.17 -1.32 5.36
C VAL A 87 -12.68 -0.95 5.43
N ARG A 88 -11.93 -1.02 4.31
CA ARG A 88 -10.51 -0.58 4.31
C ARG A 88 -10.36 0.87 4.67
N LEU A 89 -11.27 1.74 4.22
CA LEU A 89 -11.24 3.15 4.61
C LEU A 89 -11.36 3.31 6.13
N GLU A 90 -12.23 2.53 6.76
CA GLU A 90 -12.39 2.52 8.22
C GLU A 90 -11.15 1.95 8.93
N THR A 91 -10.61 0.82 8.45
CA THR A 91 -9.42 0.20 9.05
C THR A 91 -8.21 1.13 8.97
N TYR A 92 -7.98 1.82 7.84
CA TYR A 92 -6.87 2.76 7.71
C TYR A 92 -7.00 3.95 8.67
N GLN A 93 -8.23 4.41 8.96
CA GLN A 93 -8.44 5.43 9.97
C GLN A 93 -8.22 4.91 11.39
N HIS A 94 -8.69 3.70 11.67
CA HIS A 94 -8.61 3.08 12.99
C HIS A 94 -7.16 2.75 13.40
N TYR A 95 -6.36 2.23 12.48
CA TYR A 95 -4.97 1.85 12.75
C TYR A 95 -3.97 2.98 12.56
N ALA A 96 -4.38 4.14 12.02
CA ALA A 96 -3.50 5.31 11.90
C ALA A 96 -2.98 5.77 13.28
N GLN A 97 -1.69 6.11 13.34
CA GLN A 97 -1.04 6.64 14.52
C GLN A 97 -0.32 7.95 14.17
N PRO A 98 -0.45 9.01 14.98
CA PRO A 98 -1.50 9.23 15.99
C PRO A 98 -2.91 9.28 15.37
N ALA A 99 -3.95 9.08 16.17
CA ALA A 99 -5.34 9.00 15.69
C ALA A 99 -5.80 10.22 14.87
N ALA A 100 -5.18 11.39 15.08
CA ALA A 100 -5.43 12.59 14.28
C ALA A 100 -5.15 12.37 12.78
N PHE A 101 -4.19 11.53 12.39
CA PHE A 101 -3.89 11.21 11.00
C PHE A 101 -5.01 10.40 10.33
N GLY A 102 -5.76 9.62 11.09
CA GLY A 102 -6.97 8.97 10.60
C GLY A 102 -8.02 9.97 10.10
N SER A 103 -8.19 11.10 10.80
CA SER A 103 -9.11 12.16 10.37
C SER A 103 -8.63 12.89 9.11
N LEU A 104 -7.32 13.07 8.95
CA LEU A 104 -6.72 13.64 7.74
C LEU A 104 -6.88 12.69 6.54
N TYR A 105 -6.77 11.39 6.76
CA TYR A 105 -6.99 10.38 5.72
C TYR A 105 -8.41 10.42 5.16
N ARG A 106 -9.43 10.66 6.00
CA ARG A 106 -10.82 10.84 5.55
C ARG A 106 -10.99 12.00 4.57
N ARG A 107 -10.12 13.02 4.65
CA ARG A 107 -10.09 14.20 3.78
C ARG A 107 -8.90 14.16 2.82
N ALA A 108 -8.54 12.96 2.33
CA ALA A 108 -7.30 12.71 1.59
C ALA A 108 -7.05 13.71 0.45
N GLY A 109 -8.06 14.03 -0.36
CA GLY A 109 -7.90 15.00 -1.45
C GLY A 109 -7.45 16.39 -0.98
N MET A 110 -8.14 16.95 -0.01
CA MET A 110 -7.77 18.26 0.56
C MET A 110 -6.42 18.20 1.27
N THR A 111 -6.18 17.15 2.06
CA THR A 111 -4.92 16.96 2.78
C THR A 111 -3.74 16.87 1.80
N THR A 112 -3.90 16.15 0.69
CA THR A 112 -2.87 16.04 -0.35
C THR A 112 -2.56 17.40 -0.97
N VAL A 113 -3.59 18.15 -1.36
CA VAL A 113 -3.39 19.50 -1.95
C VAL A 113 -2.69 20.42 -0.95
N LEU A 114 -3.12 20.46 0.30
CA LEU A 114 -2.49 21.31 1.33
C LEU A 114 -1.05 20.87 1.63
N ALA A 115 -0.76 19.57 1.63
CA ALA A 115 0.58 19.06 1.83
C ALA A 115 1.52 19.42 0.66
N LEU A 116 1.04 19.30 -0.59
CA LEU A 116 1.82 19.67 -1.78
C LEU A 116 2.11 21.18 -1.82
N VAL A 117 1.07 22.01 -1.63
CA VAL A 117 1.23 23.47 -1.64
C VAL A 117 2.09 23.93 -0.48
N GLY A 118 1.82 23.43 0.73
CA GLY A 118 2.58 23.75 1.94
C GLY A 118 4.03 23.29 1.82
N GLY A 119 4.27 22.08 1.31
CA GLY A 119 5.61 21.56 1.05
C GLY A 119 6.39 22.42 0.05
N LEU A 120 5.75 22.82 -1.04
CA LEU A 120 6.38 23.73 -2.02
C LEU A 120 6.73 25.07 -1.40
N ILE A 121 5.81 25.67 -0.63
CA ILE A 121 6.07 26.96 0.05
C ILE A 121 7.25 26.82 1.02
N VAL A 122 7.25 25.78 1.86
CA VAL A 122 8.35 25.54 2.82
C VAL A 122 9.68 25.36 2.09
N PHE A 123 9.69 24.60 0.99
CA PHE A 123 10.90 24.38 0.19
C PHE A 123 11.44 25.69 -0.44
N LEU A 124 10.56 26.54 -0.99
CA LEU A 124 10.94 27.83 -1.54
C LEU A 124 11.43 28.80 -0.46
N LEU A 125 10.77 28.83 0.71
CA LEU A 125 11.21 29.66 1.84
C LEU A 125 12.57 29.19 2.38
N LEU A 126 12.80 27.89 2.42
CA LEU A 126 14.09 27.32 2.82
C LEU A 126 15.19 27.70 1.81
N ALA A 127 14.95 27.59 0.51
CA ALA A 127 15.88 28.02 -0.53
C ALA A 127 16.20 29.51 -0.41
N MET A 128 15.18 30.33 -0.18
CA MET A 128 15.34 31.77 -0.01
C MET A 128 16.13 32.11 1.26
N GLY A 129 15.86 31.41 2.37
CA GLY A 129 16.58 31.60 3.64
C GLY A 129 18.05 31.20 3.57
N LEU A 130 18.37 30.14 2.82
CA LEU A 130 19.74 29.65 2.66
C LEU A 130 20.58 30.51 1.70
N LYS A 131 19.97 31.05 0.64
CA LYS A 131 20.68 31.74 -0.45
C LYS A 131 20.36 33.24 -0.57
N GLY A 132 19.37 33.72 0.16
CA GLY A 132 18.93 35.12 0.08
C GLY A 132 18.23 35.52 -1.24
N SER A 133 18.15 34.62 -2.22
CA SER A 133 17.51 34.83 -3.52
C SER A 133 17.05 33.57 -4.15
N LEU A 134 15.90 33.61 -4.87
CA LEU A 134 15.43 32.53 -5.74
C LEU A 134 16.08 32.53 -7.12
N ARG A 135 16.79 33.64 -7.49
CA ARG A 135 17.54 33.73 -8.74
C ARG A 135 18.98 33.30 -8.50
N HIS A 136 19.44 32.35 -9.30
CA HIS A 136 20.77 31.74 -9.14
C HIS A 136 21.51 31.68 -10.48
N PRO A 137 22.84 31.89 -10.51
CA PRO A 137 23.65 31.58 -11.68
C PRO A 137 23.58 30.07 -12.02
N PRO A 138 23.95 29.65 -13.23
CA PRO A 138 23.96 28.25 -13.60
C PRO A 138 24.78 27.43 -12.63
N LEU A 139 24.17 26.35 -12.07
CA LEU A 139 24.75 25.51 -11.03
C LEU A 139 25.66 24.39 -11.56
N ALA A 140 25.81 24.29 -12.87
CA ALA A 140 26.57 23.22 -13.53
C ALA A 140 26.09 21.77 -13.08
N GLY A 141 24.84 21.63 -12.65
CA GLY A 141 24.27 20.38 -12.19
C GLY A 141 24.45 20.08 -10.70
N ASP A 142 25.15 20.94 -9.96
CA ASP A 142 25.36 20.74 -8.52
C ASP A 142 24.24 21.36 -7.68
N PHE A 143 23.23 20.54 -7.36
CA PHE A 143 22.09 20.91 -6.54
C PHE A 143 22.47 21.20 -5.07
N TYR A 144 23.54 20.59 -4.57
CA TYR A 144 23.99 20.78 -3.17
C TYR A 144 24.54 22.19 -2.90
N GLN A 145 24.84 22.97 -3.94
CA GLN A 145 25.10 24.38 -3.77
C GLN A 145 23.91 25.18 -3.26
N ILE A 146 22.66 24.73 -3.51
CA ILE A 146 21.44 25.35 -2.97
C ILE A 146 21.10 24.74 -1.62
N PHE A 147 20.98 23.42 -1.58
CA PHE A 147 20.60 22.66 -0.40
C PHE A 147 21.75 21.76 0.05
N PRO A 148 22.43 22.08 1.17
CA PRO A 148 23.47 21.21 1.70
C PRO A 148 22.95 19.78 1.91
N HIS A 149 23.74 18.78 1.47
CA HIS A 149 23.36 17.37 1.52
C HIS A 149 22.89 16.95 2.93
N ASN A 150 23.62 17.32 3.98
CA ASN A 150 23.26 16.97 5.35
C ASN A 150 21.89 17.52 5.78
N LEU A 151 21.52 18.73 5.32
CA LEU A 151 20.21 19.32 5.61
C LEU A 151 19.08 18.46 4.97
N LEU A 152 19.25 18.06 3.71
CA LEU A 152 18.29 17.21 3.02
C LEU A 152 18.22 15.83 3.67
N ALA A 153 19.36 15.23 4.00
CA ALA A 153 19.43 13.94 4.64
C ALA A 153 18.70 13.93 6.01
N TRP A 154 18.91 14.94 6.84
CA TRP A 154 18.21 15.06 8.11
C TRP A 154 16.72 15.34 7.94
N MET A 155 16.35 16.24 7.03
CA MET A 155 14.96 16.60 6.80
C MET A 155 14.14 15.42 6.28
N PHE A 156 14.58 14.79 5.20
CA PHE A 156 13.86 13.66 4.61
C PHE A 156 14.06 12.36 5.38
N GLY A 157 15.24 12.14 5.94
CA GLY A 157 15.54 10.96 6.75
C GLY A 157 14.71 10.88 8.02
N SER A 158 14.54 12.00 8.74
CA SER A 158 13.69 12.03 9.93
C SER A 158 12.22 11.76 9.62
N VAL A 159 11.69 12.34 8.52
CA VAL A 159 10.32 12.07 8.07
C VAL A 159 10.16 10.61 7.65
N PHE A 160 11.15 10.05 6.95
CA PHE A 160 11.14 8.65 6.53
C PHE A 160 11.12 7.70 7.74
N VAL A 161 12.02 7.90 8.71
CA VAL A 161 12.08 7.06 9.93
C VAL A 161 10.76 7.17 10.72
N LEU A 162 10.23 8.39 10.87
CA LEU A 162 8.94 8.61 11.52
C LEU A 162 7.81 7.85 10.78
N ALA A 163 7.73 7.98 9.46
CA ALA A 163 6.72 7.32 8.66
C ALA A 163 6.78 5.78 8.81
N ILE A 164 7.99 5.20 8.73
CA ILE A 164 8.18 3.76 8.95
C ILE A 164 7.74 3.36 10.36
N GLY A 165 8.12 4.12 11.39
CA GLY A 165 7.74 3.85 12.79
C GLY A 165 6.21 3.87 12.97
N LEU A 166 5.51 4.85 12.40
CA LEU A 166 4.06 4.95 12.47
C LEU A 166 3.36 3.82 11.69
N LEU A 167 3.84 3.48 10.50
CA LEU A 167 3.32 2.35 9.72
C LEU A 167 3.51 1.03 10.46
N MET A 168 4.70 0.78 11.01
CA MET A 168 4.96 -0.44 11.78
C MET A 168 4.07 -0.53 13.03
N SER A 169 3.84 0.59 13.73
CA SER A 169 2.91 0.65 14.85
C SER A 169 1.49 0.24 14.43
N GLY A 170 0.99 0.77 13.30
CA GLY A 170 -0.31 0.40 12.73
C GLY A 170 -0.40 -1.08 12.36
N VAL A 171 0.63 -1.60 11.67
CA VAL A 171 0.71 -3.01 11.28
C VAL A 171 0.73 -3.94 12.50
N ILE A 172 1.50 -3.62 13.54
CA ILE A 172 1.57 -4.43 14.76
C ILE A 172 0.20 -4.48 15.45
N ARG A 173 -0.52 -3.35 15.52
CA ARG A 173 -1.86 -3.30 16.11
C ARG A 173 -2.84 -4.15 15.29
N PHE A 174 -2.86 -3.97 13.98
CA PHE A 174 -3.68 -4.77 13.07
C PHE A 174 -3.39 -6.27 13.22
N TRP A 175 -2.11 -6.65 13.21
CA TRP A 175 -1.68 -8.03 13.38
C TRP A 175 -2.18 -8.68 14.67
N ARG A 176 -2.08 -7.95 15.79
CA ARG A 176 -2.56 -8.46 17.10
C ARG A 176 -4.07 -8.67 17.14
N GLU A 177 -4.82 -7.90 16.36
CA GLU A 177 -6.28 -8.02 16.31
C GLU A 177 -6.75 -9.16 15.40
N ILE A 178 -6.11 -9.35 14.25
CA ILE A 178 -6.54 -10.34 13.25
C ILE A 178 -5.92 -11.72 13.41
N SER A 179 -4.78 -11.83 14.08
CA SER A 179 -4.02 -13.08 14.21
C SER A 179 -3.63 -13.36 15.66
N PRO A 180 -4.40 -14.16 16.39
CA PRO A 180 -4.06 -14.56 17.74
C PRO A 180 -2.88 -15.53 17.83
N GLY A 181 -2.40 -16.07 16.68
CA GLY A 181 -1.31 -17.05 16.60
C GLY A 181 0.07 -16.44 16.36
N GLN A 182 1.12 -17.24 16.61
CA GLN A 182 2.47 -16.90 16.23
C GLN A 182 2.80 -17.54 14.87
N PRO A 183 3.23 -16.74 13.85
CA PRO A 183 3.58 -17.30 12.56
C PRO A 183 4.86 -18.12 12.66
N GLN A 184 4.89 -19.25 11.97
CA GLN A 184 6.11 -20.03 11.80
C GLN A 184 7.02 -19.37 10.75
N PRO A 185 8.36 -19.53 10.85
CA PRO A 185 9.28 -18.98 9.84
C PRO A 185 8.95 -19.39 8.40
N ILE A 186 8.44 -20.59 8.21
CA ILE A 186 8.02 -21.09 6.89
C ILE A 186 6.82 -20.34 6.34
N ASP A 187 5.88 -19.91 7.20
CA ASP A 187 4.71 -19.13 6.79
C ASP A 187 5.14 -17.73 6.33
N ILE A 188 6.09 -17.13 7.03
CA ILE A 188 6.66 -15.82 6.66
C ILE A 188 7.38 -15.92 5.31
N ALA A 189 8.20 -16.96 5.12
CA ALA A 189 8.91 -17.17 3.87
C ALA A 189 7.95 -17.37 2.70
N LYS A 190 6.90 -18.20 2.89
CA LYS A 190 5.87 -18.45 1.89
C LYS A 190 5.07 -17.18 1.57
N ALA A 191 4.63 -16.45 2.58
CA ALA A 191 3.89 -15.20 2.40
C ALA A 191 4.74 -14.15 1.67
N SER A 192 6.03 -14.02 2.00
CA SER A 192 6.97 -13.13 1.32
C SER A 192 7.16 -13.53 -0.15
N HIS A 193 7.34 -14.81 -0.43
CA HIS A 193 7.43 -15.33 -1.79
C HIS A 193 6.14 -15.03 -2.57
N ASP A 194 4.97 -15.32 -2.02
CA ASP A 194 3.69 -15.11 -2.67
C ASP A 194 3.44 -13.61 -2.94
N ALA A 195 3.87 -12.73 -2.03
CA ALA A 195 3.79 -11.27 -2.20
C ALA A 195 4.76 -10.76 -3.29
N LEU A 196 6.03 -11.17 -3.25
CA LEU A 196 7.04 -10.73 -4.21
C LEU A 196 6.77 -11.24 -5.64
N THR A 197 6.17 -12.43 -5.76
CA THR A 197 5.80 -13.00 -7.06
C THR A 197 4.42 -12.56 -7.54
N LEU A 198 3.65 -11.82 -6.72
CA LEU A 198 2.25 -11.44 -7.00
C LEU A 198 1.42 -12.66 -7.42
N LYS A 199 1.57 -13.77 -6.70
CA LYS A 199 0.95 -15.05 -7.01
C LYS A 199 -0.55 -14.94 -7.24
N TYR A 200 -1.24 -14.17 -6.39
CA TYR A 200 -2.68 -14.03 -6.42
C TYR A 200 -3.21 -13.00 -7.44
N LEU A 201 -2.34 -12.43 -8.29
CA LEU A 201 -2.71 -11.61 -9.44
C LEU A 201 -2.67 -12.40 -10.77
N ASP A 202 -2.77 -13.72 -10.73
CA ASP A 202 -2.78 -14.59 -11.91
C ASP A 202 -4.18 -15.11 -12.29
N GLY A 203 -5.22 -14.64 -11.60
CA GLY A 203 -6.60 -15.05 -11.80
C GLY A 203 -6.94 -16.43 -11.23
N GLY A 204 -6.05 -17.02 -10.43
CA GLY A 204 -6.21 -18.32 -9.78
C GLY A 204 -6.01 -19.54 -10.68
N HIS A 205 -6.16 -19.39 -11.98
CA HIS A 205 -5.95 -20.43 -13.00
C HIS A 205 -4.67 -20.21 -13.84
N GLY A 206 -3.84 -19.23 -13.47
CA GLY A 206 -2.57 -18.93 -14.12
C GLY A 206 -2.65 -18.22 -15.47
N LYS A 207 -3.86 -17.96 -15.99
CA LYS A 207 -4.08 -17.26 -17.27
C LYS A 207 -4.19 -15.75 -17.14
N GLY A 208 -4.33 -15.25 -15.90
CA GLY A 208 -4.48 -13.83 -15.59
C GLY A 208 -5.90 -13.42 -15.23
N CYS A 209 -6.14 -12.13 -15.14
CA CYS A 209 -7.44 -11.55 -14.81
C CYS A 209 -8.26 -11.29 -16.07
N ASN A 210 -9.59 -11.27 -15.91
CA ASN A 210 -10.50 -10.90 -16.99
C ASN A 210 -10.28 -9.46 -17.43
N GLU A 211 -10.33 -9.23 -18.73
CA GLU A 211 -10.41 -7.90 -19.34
C GLU A 211 -11.86 -7.59 -19.78
N ALA A 212 -12.08 -6.41 -20.33
CA ALA A 212 -13.40 -5.95 -20.73
C ALA A 212 -14.05 -6.78 -21.87
N ASP A 213 -13.24 -7.52 -22.62
CA ASP A 213 -13.62 -8.41 -23.72
C ASP A 213 -13.70 -9.89 -23.31
N ASP A 214 -13.75 -10.17 -22.01
CA ASP A 214 -13.71 -11.50 -21.39
C ASP A 214 -12.42 -12.31 -21.68
N ALA A 215 -11.40 -11.70 -22.28
CA ALA A 215 -10.11 -12.34 -22.44
C ALA A 215 -9.35 -12.36 -21.11
N PHE A 216 -8.54 -13.41 -20.90
CA PHE A 216 -7.66 -13.50 -19.73
C PHE A 216 -6.26 -13.03 -20.10
N THR A 217 -5.71 -12.09 -19.31
CA THR A 217 -4.35 -11.59 -19.51
C THR A 217 -3.56 -11.48 -18.21
N LEU A 218 -2.23 -11.61 -18.32
CA LEU A 218 -1.30 -11.37 -17.22
C LEU A 218 -0.79 -9.91 -17.17
N LEU A 219 -1.38 -9.01 -17.96
CA LEU A 219 -0.91 -7.62 -18.08
C LEU A 219 -0.94 -6.89 -16.76
N ARG A 220 -2.01 -7.03 -15.95
CA ARG A 220 -2.10 -6.41 -14.63
C ARG A 220 -0.95 -6.84 -13.73
N ARG A 221 -0.64 -8.14 -13.68
CA ARG A 221 0.48 -8.67 -12.90
C ARG A 221 1.81 -8.14 -13.40
N ARG A 222 2.03 -8.08 -14.72
CA ARG A 222 3.27 -7.56 -15.32
C ARG A 222 3.45 -6.07 -15.04
N PHE A 223 2.42 -5.24 -15.25
CA PHE A 223 2.51 -3.81 -14.94
C PHE A 223 2.70 -3.54 -13.46
N HIS A 224 2.07 -4.32 -12.60
CA HIS A 224 2.29 -4.19 -11.16
C HIS A 224 3.71 -4.59 -10.76
N HIS A 225 4.29 -5.63 -11.37
CA HIS A 225 5.72 -5.96 -11.21
C HIS A 225 6.61 -4.82 -11.68
N CYS A 226 6.35 -4.22 -12.84
CA CYS A 226 7.13 -3.08 -13.32
C CYS A 226 7.09 -1.92 -12.30
N THR A 227 5.89 -1.57 -11.81
CA THR A 227 5.75 -0.50 -10.80
C THR A 227 6.46 -0.84 -9.50
N PHE A 228 6.29 -2.07 -8.99
CA PHE A 228 6.89 -2.50 -7.73
C PHE A 228 8.41 -2.55 -7.80
N TYR A 229 8.96 -3.25 -8.79
CA TYR A 229 10.41 -3.39 -8.92
C TYR A 229 11.06 -2.09 -9.38
N GLY A 230 10.39 -1.28 -10.21
CA GLY A 230 10.85 0.07 -10.56
C GLY A 230 11.00 0.94 -9.32
N PHE A 231 9.98 0.98 -8.47
CA PHE A 231 10.07 1.69 -7.18
C PHE A 231 11.22 1.19 -6.30
N MET A 232 11.40 -0.14 -6.21
CA MET A 232 12.49 -0.73 -5.42
C MET A 232 13.87 -0.39 -5.99
N LEU A 233 14.01 -0.31 -7.31
CA LEU A 233 15.25 0.13 -7.96
C LEU A 233 15.54 1.62 -7.66
N CYS A 234 14.56 2.50 -7.73
CA CYS A 234 14.70 3.90 -7.33
C CYS A 234 15.08 4.04 -5.85
N PHE A 235 14.48 3.24 -4.98
CA PHE A 235 14.85 3.21 -3.57
C PHE A 235 16.29 2.71 -3.37
N ALA A 236 16.68 1.64 -4.05
CA ALA A 236 18.05 1.12 -4.03
C ALA A 236 19.07 2.16 -4.55
N ALA A 237 18.72 2.93 -5.60
CA ALA A 237 19.55 4.03 -6.09
C ALA A 237 19.83 5.06 -4.97
N THR A 238 18.82 5.43 -4.20
CA THR A 238 18.97 6.37 -3.08
C THR A 238 19.85 5.80 -1.97
N VAL A 239 19.67 4.52 -1.61
CA VAL A 239 20.50 3.84 -0.61
C VAL A 239 21.97 3.78 -1.04
N VAL A 240 22.22 3.41 -2.30
CA VAL A 240 23.58 3.34 -2.86
C VAL A 240 24.21 4.72 -2.94
N ALA A 241 23.47 5.75 -3.37
CA ALA A 241 23.95 7.14 -3.38
C ALA A 241 24.33 7.63 -1.98
N THR A 242 23.53 7.28 -0.98
CA THR A 242 23.83 7.57 0.43
C THR A 242 25.12 6.87 0.88
N GLY A 243 25.31 5.59 0.50
CA GLY A 243 26.55 4.86 0.74
C GLY A 243 27.75 5.51 0.04
N TYR A 244 27.62 5.95 -1.19
CA TYR A 244 28.67 6.67 -1.92
C TYR A 244 29.08 7.95 -1.19
N HIS A 245 28.10 8.72 -0.71
CA HIS A 245 28.38 9.97 0.00
C HIS A 245 29.08 9.73 1.34
N TYR A 246 28.52 8.88 2.22
CA TYR A 246 29.01 8.73 3.59
C TYR A 246 30.15 7.73 3.77
N ILE A 247 30.26 6.71 2.90
CA ILE A 247 31.29 5.66 3.02
C ILE A 247 32.42 5.89 2.02
N ALA A 248 32.09 6.18 0.74
CA ALA A 248 33.10 6.35 -0.29
C ALA A 248 33.58 7.81 -0.49
N GLY A 249 32.93 8.77 0.18
CA GLY A 249 33.28 10.20 0.06
C GLY A 249 33.04 10.78 -1.36
N GLN A 250 32.14 10.16 -2.12
CA GLN A 250 31.78 10.57 -3.48
C GLN A 250 30.50 11.39 -3.43
N GLU A 251 30.54 12.59 -4.00
CA GLU A 251 29.40 13.50 -4.10
C GLU A 251 28.79 13.50 -5.51
N ALA A 252 27.47 13.76 -5.60
CA ALA A 252 26.83 13.98 -6.88
C ALA A 252 27.31 15.32 -7.50
N PRO A 253 27.28 15.46 -8.84
CA PRO A 253 26.69 14.55 -9.83
C PRO A 253 27.56 13.33 -10.13
N TYR A 254 26.93 12.15 -10.14
CA TYR A 254 27.61 10.90 -10.44
C TYR A 254 27.78 10.67 -11.95
N PRO A 255 28.84 9.95 -12.40
CA PRO A 255 28.98 9.53 -13.79
C PRO A 255 27.78 8.68 -14.26
N PHE A 256 27.45 8.77 -15.55
CA PHE A 256 26.28 8.11 -16.13
C PHE A 256 26.24 6.60 -15.87
N PHE A 257 27.39 5.92 -15.92
CA PHE A 257 27.50 4.49 -15.68
C PHE A 257 27.71 4.11 -14.19
N SER A 258 27.55 5.06 -13.27
CA SER A 258 27.61 4.75 -11.85
C SER A 258 26.38 3.97 -11.41
N LEU A 259 26.55 3.13 -10.38
CA LEU A 259 25.49 2.26 -9.89
C LEU A 259 24.22 3.01 -9.48
N PRO A 260 24.27 4.13 -8.72
CA PRO A 260 23.05 4.86 -8.36
C PRO A 260 22.32 5.45 -9.58
N VAL A 261 23.05 5.89 -10.61
CA VAL A 261 22.42 6.43 -11.82
C VAL A 261 21.77 5.32 -12.64
N LEU A 262 22.43 4.16 -12.79
CA LEU A 262 21.87 3.02 -13.51
C LEU A 262 20.61 2.49 -12.81
N LEU A 263 20.65 2.31 -11.49
CA LEU A 263 19.48 1.86 -10.71
C LEU A 263 18.30 2.84 -10.84
N GLY A 264 18.56 4.15 -10.71
CA GLY A 264 17.50 5.16 -10.80
C GLY A 264 16.98 5.39 -12.22
N THR A 265 17.76 5.08 -13.25
CA THR A 265 17.32 5.22 -14.65
C THR A 265 16.49 4.00 -15.11
N LEU A 266 16.80 2.82 -14.58
CA LEU A 266 16.05 1.58 -14.85
C LEU A 266 14.76 1.50 -14.04
N GLY A 267 14.70 2.12 -12.86
CA GLY A 267 13.55 2.16 -11.96
C GLY A 267 12.54 3.20 -12.38
#